data_c3ffbed0b11dc4ccbde2735e65636158
#
_entry.id   c3ffbed0b11dc4ccbde2735e65636158
#
_cell.length_a   1.000
_cell.length_b   1.000
_cell.length_c   1.000
_cell.angle_alpha   90.00
_cell.angle_beta   90.00
_cell.angle_gamma   90.00
#
_symmetry.space_group_name_H-M   'P 1'
#
loop_
_entity.id
_entity.type
_entity.pdbx_description
1 polymer ?
#
loop_
_entity_poly.entity_id
_entity_poly.type
_entity_poly.pdbx_seq_one_letter_code
_entity_poly.pdbx_strand_id
1 'polypeptide(L)'
;FGETDFSALCVHLNKHVNKRSFLVLYTNFASISSMNRQLAYLQQLNRQHRLLVVFFEDADLKAYIESPARDTEDYYRHVIAEKFAFEKRLIVSTLKQHGIYSLLTTPENLSIDVINKYLEMKSRQLL
;
A
#
# COMPACT_ATOMS: atom_id res chain seq x y z
N PHE A 1 -6.93 0.56 16.50
CA PHE A 1 -6.88 -0.41 15.42
C PHE A 1 -5.49 -1.00 15.33
N GLY A 2 -5.40 -2.30 15.38
CA GLY A 2 -4.16 -3.00 15.17
C GLY A 2 -3.83 -3.16 13.70
N GLU A 3 -2.66 -3.72 13.44
CA GLU A 3 -2.27 -4.13 12.11
C GLU A 3 -3.13 -5.30 11.66
N THR A 4 -3.34 -5.41 10.34
CA THR A 4 -3.96 -6.59 9.75
C THR A 4 -3.11 -7.82 10.11
N ASP A 5 -3.76 -8.89 10.56
CA ASP A 5 -3.08 -10.15 10.84
C ASP A 5 -2.89 -10.93 9.54
N PHE A 6 -1.74 -10.71 8.89
CA PHE A 6 -1.44 -11.35 7.61
C PHE A 6 -1.14 -12.85 7.76
N SER A 7 -0.70 -13.30 8.94
CA SER A 7 -0.50 -14.72 9.15
C SER A 7 -1.82 -15.48 9.15
N ALA A 8 -2.84 -14.96 9.85
CA ALA A 8 -4.18 -15.53 9.84
C ALA A 8 -4.81 -15.48 8.45
N LEU A 9 -4.62 -14.36 7.73
CA LEU A 9 -5.10 -14.21 6.37
C LEU A 9 -4.48 -15.24 5.43
N CYS A 10 -3.19 -15.48 5.52
CA CYS A 10 -2.51 -16.51 4.72
C CYS A 10 -3.07 -17.90 4.99
N VAL A 11 -3.28 -18.26 6.25
CA VAL A 11 -3.86 -19.56 6.62
C VAL A 11 -5.27 -19.69 6.04
N HIS A 12 -6.08 -18.67 6.19
CA HIS A 12 -7.45 -18.67 5.67
C HIS A 12 -7.49 -18.83 4.15
N LEU A 13 -6.68 -18.07 3.42
CA LEU A 13 -6.62 -18.12 1.96
C LEU A 13 -6.09 -19.48 1.48
N ASN A 14 -5.12 -20.06 2.16
CA ASN A 14 -4.58 -21.37 1.80
C ASN A 14 -5.63 -22.48 1.93
N LYS A 15 -6.58 -22.33 2.85
CA LYS A 15 -7.67 -23.29 3.05
C LYS A 15 -8.81 -23.12 2.04
N HIS A 16 -9.10 -21.87 1.64
CA HIS A 16 -10.33 -21.55 0.93
C HIS A 16 -10.12 -21.14 -0.53
N VAL A 17 -8.90 -20.77 -0.91
CA VAL A 17 -8.58 -20.36 -2.27
C VAL A 17 -7.53 -21.31 -2.84
N ASN A 18 -7.98 -22.26 -3.65
CA ASN A 18 -7.12 -23.30 -4.21
C ASN A 18 -6.50 -22.93 -5.55
N LYS A 19 -7.01 -21.91 -6.21
CA LYS A 19 -6.52 -21.48 -7.52
C LYS A 19 -5.72 -20.20 -7.38
N ARG A 20 -4.72 -20.02 -8.28
CA ARG A 20 -4.01 -18.76 -8.39
C ARG A 20 -5.01 -17.68 -8.78
N SER A 21 -5.10 -16.64 -7.97
CA SER A 21 -6.08 -15.57 -8.11
C SER A 21 -5.40 -14.22 -8.10
N PHE A 22 -6.09 -13.20 -8.64
CA PHE A 22 -5.68 -11.83 -8.45
C PHE A 22 -6.30 -11.33 -7.15
N LEU A 23 -5.44 -10.97 -6.18
CA LEU A 23 -5.86 -10.50 -4.87
C LEU A 23 -5.60 -9.01 -4.75
N VAL A 24 -6.62 -8.27 -4.34
CA VAL A 24 -6.48 -6.85 -4.00
C VAL A 24 -6.58 -6.73 -2.50
N LEU A 25 -5.50 -6.28 -1.87
CA LEU A 25 -5.41 -6.14 -0.43
C LEU A 25 -5.40 -4.66 -0.07
N TYR A 26 -6.44 -4.22 0.63
CA TYR A 26 -6.53 -2.86 1.14
C TYR A 26 -5.91 -2.81 2.52
N THR A 27 -4.89 -2.01 2.70
CA THR A 27 -4.21 -1.90 3.98
C THR A 27 -3.65 -0.49 4.17
N ASN A 28 -3.32 -0.17 5.40
CA ASN A 28 -2.70 1.10 5.73
C ASN A 28 -1.66 0.86 6.82
N PHE A 29 -0.43 0.62 6.39
CA PHE A 29 0.66 0.43 7.34
C PHE A 29 1.00 1.77 8.00
N ALA A 30 1.11 1.74 9.33
CA ALA A 30 1.45 2.94 10.08
C ALA A 30 2.89 3.40 9.82
N SER A 31 3.79 2.46 9.51
CA SER A 31 5.21 2.77 9.30
C SER A 31 5.87 1.71 8.43
N ILE A 32 7.08 2.01 7.97
CA ILE A 32 7.90 1.02 7.24
C ILE A 32 8.22 -0.20 8.14
N SER A 33 8.40 0.00 9.43
CA SER A 33 8.62 -1.10 10.38
C SER A 33 7.42 -2.02 10.46
N SER A 34 6.23 -1.45 10.50
CA SER A 34 4.97 -2.20 10.49
C SER A 34 4.85 -3.07 9.24
N MET A 35 5.14 -2.50 8.07
CA MET A 35 5.13 -3.23 6.81
C MET A 35 6.18 -4.35 6.81
N ASN A 36 7.39 -4.08 7.29
CA ASN A 36 8.48 -5.06 7.29
C ASN A 36 8.14 -6.29 8.15
N ARG A 37 7.40 -6.11 9.25
CA ARG A 37 6.96 -7.24 10.08
C ARG A 37 6.01 -8.18 9.31
N GLN A 38 5.28 -7.66 8.35
CA GLN A 38 4.30 -8.42 7.57
C GLN A 38 4.81 -8.86 6.20
N LEU A 39 6.02 -8.43 5.84
CA LEU A 39 6.55 -8.61 4.49
C LEU A 39 6.62 -10.09 4.07
N ALA A 40 7.02 -10.98 4.97
CA ALA A 40 7.11 -12.41 4.66
C ALA A 40 5.76 -12.99 4.24
N TYR A 41 4.67 -12.58 4.91
CA TYR A 41 3.32 -13.04 4.57
C TYR A 41 2.85 -12.46 3.24
N LEU A 42 3.18 -11.20 2.97
CA LEU A 42 2.86 -10.58 1.68
C LEU A 42 3.59 -11.29 0.53
N GLN A 43 4.85 -11.64 0.73
CA GLN A 43 5.62 -12.39 -0.25
C GLN A 43 5.03 -13.78 -0.48
N GLN A 44 4.57 -14.44 0.58
CA GLN A 44 3.92 -15.74 0.46
C GLN A 44 2.63 -15.65 -0.37
N LEU A 45 1.78 -14.66 -0.09
CA LEU A 45 0.57 -14.43 -0.86
C LEU A 45 0.90 -14.11 -2.32
N ASN A 46 1.93 -13.33 -2.57
CA ASN A 46 2.34 -12.97 -3.93
C ASN A 46 2.92 -14.15 -4.71
N ARG A 47 3.48 -15.15 -4.02
CA ARG A 47 3.94 -16.38 -4.68
C ARG A 47 2.79 -17.29 -5.09
N GLN A 48 1.77 -17.39 -4.25
CA GLN A 48 0.61 -18.26 -4.48
C GLN A 48 -0.43 -17.63 -5.39
N HIS A 49 -0.54 -16.32 -5.34
CA HIS A 49 -1.48 -15.51 -6.11
C HIS A 49 -0.75 -14.32 -6.69
N ARG A 50 -1.44 -13.52 -7.50
CA ARG A 50 -0.91 -12.22 -7.88
C ARG A 50 -1.51 -11.17 -6.95
N LEU A 51 -0.67 -10.51 -6.18
CA LEU A 51 -1.08 -9.58 -5.14
C LEU A 51 -0.93 -8.14 -5.60
N LEU A 52 -1.97 -7.35 -5.36
CA LEU A 52 -1.92 -5.89 -5.46
C LEU A 52 -2.26 -5.31 -4.10
N VAL A 53 -1.33 -4.58 -3.50
CA VAL A 53 -1.53 -3.91 -2.21
C VAL A 53 -1.96 -2.48 -2.47
N VAL A 54 -3.08 -2.06 -1.90
CA VAL A 54 -3.65 -0.74 -2.11
C VAL A 54 -3.61 0.07 -0.83
N PHE A 55 -3.05 1.27 -0.92
CA PHE A 55 -3.00 2.26 0.17
C PHE A 55 -3.80 3.49 -0.23
N PHE A 56 -4.42 4.11 0.75
CA PHE A 56 -5.08 5.39 0.51
C PHE A 56 -4.15 6.55 0.80
N GLU A 57 -4.16 7.51 -0.10
CA GLU A 57 -3.48 8.77 0.03
C GLU A 57 -4.38 9.75 0.78
N ASP A 58 -3.79 10.50 1.72
CA ASP A 58 -4.52 11.55 2.43
C ASP A 58 -4.44 12.86 1.63
N ALA A 59 -5.54 13.21 0.97
CA ALA A 59 -5.60 14.41 0.15
C ALA A 59 -5.46 15.69 0.98
N ASP A 60 -5.99 15.69 2.20
CA ASP A 60 -5.88 16.85 3.10
C ASP A 60 -4.44 17.04 3.56
N LEU A 61 -3.74 15.96 3.85
CA LEU A 61 -2.32 16.00 4.21
C LEU A 61 -1.48 16.54 3.06
N LYS A 62 -1.75 16.10 1.85
CA LYS A 62 -1.05 16.56 0.65
C LYS A 62 -1.27 18.06 0.43
N ALA A 63 -2.51 18.51 0.53
CA ALA A 63 -2.85 19.92 0.40
C ALA A 63 -2.17 20.77 1.47
N TYR A 64 -2.12 20.26 2.70
CA TYR A 64 -1.44 20.93 3.81
C TYR A 64 0.05 21.07 3.55
N ILE A 65 0.72 20.02 3.08
CA ILE A 65 2.15 20.05 2.76
C ILE A 65 2.46 21.07 1.67
N GLU A 66 1.60 21.20 0.68
CA GLU A 66 1.77 22.13 -0.44
C GLU A 66 1.44 23.56 -0.06
N SER A 67 0.78 23.81 1.06
CA SER A 67 0.47 25.15 1.53
C SER A 67 1.69 25.79 2.20
N PRO A 68 1.83 27.13 2.17
CA PRO A 68 2.95 27.80 2.83
C PRO A 68 2.80 27.73 4.35
N ALA A 69 3.93 27.59 5.05
CA ALA A 69 3.96 27.64 6.51
C ALA A 69 3.68 29.07 6.98
N ARG A 70 2.76 29.21 7.95
CA ARG A 70 2.32 30.50 8.46
C ARG A 70 3.22 31.06 9.57
N ASP A 71 3.86 30.17 10.33
CA ASP A 71 4.74 30.53 11.45
C ASP A 71 5.70 29.38 11.73
N THR A 72 6.53 29.52 12.78
CA THR A 72 7.54 28.52 13.13
C THR A 72 6.90 27.19 13.55
N GLU A 73 5.83 27.24 14.33
CA GLU A 73 5.12 26.03 14.76
C GLU A 73 4.52 25.29 13.56
N ASP A 74 3.92 26.02 12.64
CA ASP A 74 3.35 25.46 11.41
C ASP A 74 4.45 24.86 10.52
N TYR A 75 5.62 25.49 10.48
CA TYR A 75 6.78 24.94 9.78
C TYR A 75 7.14 23.55 10.31
N TYR A 76 7.20 23.37 11.62
CA TYR A 76 7.50 22.06 12.21
C TYR A 76 6.43 21.03 11.90
N ARG A 77 5.16 21.43 11.88
CA ARG A 77 4.05 20.56 11.48
C ARG A 77 4.18 20.12 10.01
N HIS A 78 4.60 21.02 9.12
CA HIS A 78 4.87 20.68 7.73
C HIS A 78 5.99 19.66 7.60
N VAL A 79 7.07 19.81 8.36
CA VAL A 79 8.18 18.86 8.35
C VAL A 79 7.71 17.47 8.76
N ILE A 80 6.89 17.37 9.80
CA ILE A 80 6.34 16.10 10.28
C ILE A 80 5.42 15.49 9.21
N ALA A 81 4.56 16.30 8.60
CA ALA A 81 3.65 15.85 7.55
C ALA A 81 4.41 15.30 6.33
N GLU A 82 5.47 15.99 5.90
CA GLU A 82 6.34 15.53 4.82
C GLU A 82 6.99 14.21 5.15
N LYS A 83 7.39 14.00 6.40
CA LYS A 83 7.97 12.75 6.85
C LYS A 83 6.98 11.59 6.71
N PHE A 84 5.72 11.78 7.09
CA PHE A 84 4.69 10.76 6.91
C PHE A 84 4.46 10.43 5.44
N ALA A 85 4.38 11.46 4.59
CA ALA A 85 4.22 11.25 3.15
C ALA A 85 5.41 10.51 2.54
N PHE A 86 6.61 10.87 2.95
CA PHE A 86 7.84 10.19 2.52
C PHE A 86 7.83 8.72 2.92
N GLU A 87 7.38 8.41 4.14
CA GLU A 87 7.35 7.03 4.63
C GLU A 87 6.40 6.16 3.81
N LYS A 88 5.24 6.70 3.39
CA LYS A 88 4.34 5.96 2.50
C LYS A 88 4.98 5.66 1.15
N ARG A 89 5.70 6.62 0.57
CA ARG A 89 6.44 6.39 -0.67
C ARG A 89 7.53 5.34 -0.50
N LEU A 90 8.18 5.33 0.66
CA LEU A 90 9.20 4.33 0.99
C LEU A 90 8.59 2.93 1.09
N ILE A 91 7.40 2.80 1.67
CA ILE A 91 6.68 1.53 1.73
C ILE A 91 6.39 1.01 0.32
N VAL A 92 5.86 1.84 -0.56
CA VAL A 92 5.57 1.48 -1.96
C VAL A 92 6.84 1.03 -2.67
N SER A 93 7.93 1.78 -2.51
CA SER A 93 9.22 1.46 -3.12
C SER A 93 9.78 0.13 -2.61
N THR A 94 9.69 -0.11 -1.31
CA THR A 94 10.18 -1.35 -0.69
C THR A 94 9.39 -2.56 -1.17
N LEU A 95 8.08 -2.46 -1.28
CA LEU A 95 7.24 -3.53 -1.82
C LEU A 95 7.63 -3.83 -3.28
N LYS A 96 7.86 -2.80 -4.07
CA LYS A 96 8.29 -2.97 -5.46
C LYS A 96 9.62 -3.71 -5.56
N GLN A 97 10.58 -3.40 -4.68
CA GLN A 97 11.88 -4.07 -4.63
C GLN A 97 11.73 -5.56 -4.34
N HIS A 98 10.67 -5.96 -3.64
CA HIS A 98 10.37 -7.36 -3.34
C HIS A 98 9.41 -8.00 -4.34
N GLY A 99 9.17 -7.35 -5.46
CA GLY A 99 8.31 -7.88 -6.52
C GLY A 99 6.82 -7.82 -6.23
N ILE A 100 6.40 -7.04 -5.25
CA ILE A 100 5.01 -6.89 -4.86
C ILE A 100 4.46 -5.60 -5.46
N TYR A 101 3.40 -5.70 -6.26
CA TYR A 101 2.74 -4.53 -6.83
C TYR A 101 1.92 -3.81 -5.78
N SER A 102 2.02 -2.50 -5.79
CA SER A 102 1.25 -1.64 -4.87
C SER A 102 0.75 -0.41 -5.59
N LEU A 103 -0.27 0.20 -5.00
CA LEU A 103 -0.97 1.33 -5.57
C LEU A 103 -1.32 2.32 -4.46
N LEU A 104 -0.97 3.58 -4.65
CA LEU A 104 -1.36 4.67 -3.76
C LEU A 104 -2.45 5.46 -4.48
N THR A 105 -3.65 5.50 -3.91
CA THR A 105 -4.82 6.10 -4.54
C THR A 105 -5.71 6.83 -3.54
N THR A 106 -6.71 7.53 -4.04
CA THR A 106 -7.74 8.15 -3.21
C THR A 106 -9.04 7.35 -3.34
N PRO A 107 -9.96 7.47 -2.36
CA PRO A 107 -11.26 6.79 -2.49
C PRO A 107 -12.01 7.12 -3.77
N GLU A 108 -11.90 8.36 -4.26
CA GLU A 108 -12.57 8.81 -5.48
C GLU A 108 -12.02 8.13 -6.73
N ASN A 109 -10.73 7.83 -6.75
CA ASN A 109 -10.06 7.27 -7.92
C ASN A 109 -9.81 5.77 -7.81
N LEU A 110 -10.26 5.15 -6.71
CA LEU A 110 -9.94 3.76 -6.41
C LEU A 110 -10.28 2.81 -7.55
N SER A 111 -11.51 2.85 -8.03
CA SER A 111 -11.97 1.90 -9.05
C SER A 111 -11.19 2.04 -10.35
N ILE A 112 -10.97 3.27 -10.79
CA ILE A 112 -10.22 3.56 -12.03
C ILE A 112 -8.77 3.11 -11.88
N ASP A 113 -8.13 3.44 -10.77
CA ASP A 113 -6.72 3.14 -10.55
C ASP A 113 -6.49 1.63 -10.41
N VAL A 114 -7.38 0.91 -9.73
CA VAL A 114 -7.28 -0.55 -9.61
C VAL A 114 -7.47 -1.23 -10.97
N ILE A 115 -8.44 -0.79 -11.75
CA ILE A 115 -8.68 -1.35 -13.08
C ILE A 115 -7.47 -1.11 -13.98
N ASN A 116 -6.94 0.10 -13.98
CA ASN A 116 -5.77 0.43 -14.79
C ASN A 116 -4.55 -0.40 -14.39
N LYS A 117 -4.35 -0.59 -13.09
CA LYS A 117 -3.24 -1.42 -12.60
C LYS A 117 -3.43 -2.88 -12.97
N TYR A 118 -4.64 -3.40 -12.87
CA TYR A 118 -4.95 -4.75 -13.29
C TYR A 118 -4.64 -4.96 -14.78
N LEU A 119 -5.06 -4.02 -15.63
CA LEU A 119 -4.80 -4.10 -17.07
C LEU A 119 -3.31 -4.00 -17.38
N GLU A 120 -2.57 -3.16 -16.67
CA GLU A 120 -1.12 -3.08 -16.79
C GLU A 120 -0.45 -4.41 -16.45
N MET A 121 -0.83 -5.01 -15.33
CA MET A 121 -0.27 -6.29 -14.90
C MET A 121 -0.62 -7.41 -15.89
N LYS A 122 -1.84 -7.40 -16.42
CA LYS A 122 -2.26 -8.38 -17.40
C LYS A 122 -1.50 -8.21 -18.71
N SER A 123 -1.30 -6.99 -19.19
CA SER A 123 -0.54 -6.73 -20.42
C SER A 123 0.91 -7.16 -20.34
N ARG A 124 1.47 -7.17 -19.13
CA ARG A 124 2.83 -7.65 -18.86
C ARG A 124 2.88 -9.16 -18.61
N GLN A 125 1.76 -9.85 -18.79
CA GLN A 125 1.63 -11.30 -18.59
C GLN A 125 1.98 -11.74 -17.17
N LEU A 126 1.67 -10.90 -16.19
CA LEU A 126 1.91 -11.19 -14.78
C LEU A 126 0.74 -11.90 -14.12
N LEU A 127 -0.37 -12.00 -14.82
CA LEU A 127 -1.59 -12.64 -14.33
C LEU A 127 -1.86 -13.93 -15.08
#